data_93c31c0d0853e033ee18517f9b00a68d
#
_entry.id   93c31c0d0853e033ee18517f9b00a68d
#
_cell.length_a   1.000
_cell.length_b   1.000
_cell.length_c   1.000
_cell.angle_alpha   90.00
_cell.angle_beta   90.00
_cell.angle_gamma   90.00
#
_symmetry.space_group_name_H-M   'P 1'
#
loop_
_entity.id
_entity.type
_entity.pdbx_description
1 polymer ?
#
loop_
_entity_poly.entity_id
_entity_poly.type
_entity_poly.pdbx_seq_one_letter_code
_entity_poly.pdbx_strand_id
1 'polypeptide(L)'
;ANFERICLSRFLGFPTGKYLDPSSWRCSMVWSAYMGLPLSLESVGSVLGLEKQKLKEGKDLIRYFCTPCKPTKANGKRTRNFPYHDLDKWSSFKEYNKRDVETELEIQRKLANFPVPDTVWQEYHLDQEINDRGVLLDLEFIKNAIDIDDHFRGNLMSELKSITELENPNSVHQLRAWLLDQGLDTASLGKNVVSELLETADGDIAKVLILRQQIAKSSIRKYQTMENAIGSDNRARGMFQFYGANRTGRFAGRILQPQNLPRNNMPDLSEARDLVLVKDIRALDMLYDSVPEVLSELIRTSFIPKANHKLIVADFSSIERVVLAWLAGEKWVLDAYNRKEDLYTATASHMFDVPIEKIDKRGPLRQKGKVADLACGYGGSVGALKA
;
A
#
# COMPACT_ATOMS: atom_id res chain seq x y z
N ALA A 1 16.58 -9.76 9.57
CA ALA A 1 16.54 -11.24 9.57
C ALA A 1 15.79 -11.83 8.37
N ASN A 2 14.66 -11.26 7.92
CA ASN A 2 13.89 -11.85 6.80
C ASN A 2 14.71 -11.91 5.49
N PHE A 3 15.41 -10.84 5.15
CA PHE A 3 16.24 -10.78 3.94
C PHE A 3 17.34 -11.84 3.98
N GLU A 4 18.06 -11.94 5.08
CA GLU A 4 19.15 -12.91 5.28
C GLU A 4 18.63 -14.35 5.20
N ARG A 5 17.49 -14.64 5.85
CA ARG A 5 16.84 -15.95 5.83
C ARG A 5 16.49 -16.39 4.42
N ILE A 6 15.89 -15.49 3.63
CA ILE A 6 15.52 -15.76 2.23
C ILE A 6 16.77 -15.96 1.36
N CYS A 7 17.79 -15.11 1.50
CA CYS A 7 19.02 -15.22 0.75
C CYS A 7 19.78 -16.52 1.08
N LEU A 8 19.88 -16.89 2.36
CA LEU A 8 20.49 -18.14 2.78
C LEU A 8 19.72 -19.36 2.29
N SER A 9 18.39 -19.32 2.29
CA SER A 9 17.57 -20.38 1.72
C SER A 9 17.91 -20.62 0.25
N ARG A 10 18.08 -19.57 -0.52
CA ARG A 10 18.49 -19.67 -1.92
C ARG A 10 19.92 -20.16 -2.09
N PHE A 11 20.83 -19.66 -1.29
CA PHE A 11 22.23 -20.12 -1.29
C PHE A 11 22.36 -21.61 -0.95
N LEU A 12 21.53 -22.10 -0.02
CA LEU A 12 21.48 -23.51 0.38
C LEU A 12 20.68 -24.41 -0.61
N GLY A 13 20.19 -23.86 -1.72
CA GLY A 13 19.52 -24.61 -2.78
C GLY A 13 18.03 -24.91 -2.52
N PHE A 14 17.39 -24.24 -1.59
CA PHE A 14 15.94 -24.42 -1.38
C PHE A 14 15.16 -24.01 -2.66
N PRO A 15 14.17 -24.80 -3.09
CA PRO A 15 13.35 -24.46 -4.26
C PRO A 15 12.49 -23.24 -4.02
N THR A 16 11.93 -22.67 -5.11
CA THR A 16 11.03 -21.50 -5.05
C THR A 16 9.86 -21.76 -4.10
N GLY A 17 9.57 -20.81 -3.20
CA GLY A 17 8.49 -20.91 -2.22
C GLY A 17 8.83 -21.76 -0.99
N LYS A 18 10.05 -22.29 -0.88
CA LYS A 18 10.56 -22.96 0.32
C LYS A 18 11.69 -22.16 0.93
N TYR A 19 11.68 -22.04 2.23
CA TYR A 19 12.63 -21.22 2.98
C TYR A 19 13.01 -21.93 4.29
N LEU A 20 14.13 -21.51 4.88
CA LEU A 20 14.52 -21.89 6.23
C LEU A 20 13.39 -21.57 7.21
N ASP A 21 13.18 -22.44 8.18
CA ASP A 21 12.16 -22.28 9.23
C ASP A 21 12.35 -20.93 9.95
N PRO A 22 11.32 -20.06 9.96
CA PRO A 22 11.40 -18.76 10.61
C PRO A 22 11.51 -18.83 12.14
N SER A 23 11.13 -19.94 12.78
CA SER A 23 11.05 -20.06 14.25
C SER A 23 12.40 -19.84 14.96
N SER A 24 13.51 -20.14 14.29
CA SER A 24 14.86 -19.92 14.82
C SER A 24 15.42 -18.51 14.56
N TRP A 25 14.66 -17.64 13.87
CA TRP A 25 15.10 -16.32 13.49
C TRP A 25 14.47 -15.24 14.37
N ARG A 26 15.29 -14.30 14.82
CA ARG A 26 14.85 -13.07 15.49
C ARG A 26 15.36 -11.86 14.72
N CYS A 27 14.66 -10.75 14.81
CA CYS A 27 14.93 -9.55 14.02
C CYS A 27 15.23 -8.35 14.93
N SER A 28 16.43 -7.78 14.80
CA SER A 28 16.83 -6.59 15.54
C SER A 28 15.91 -5.39 15.26
N MET A 29 15.39 -5.25 14.03
CA MET A 29 14.40 -4.23 13.69
C MET A 29 13.09 -4.41 14.48
N VAL A 30 12.59 -5.63 14.61
CA VAL A 30 11.37 -5.93 15.41
C VAL A 30 11.63 -5.65 16.88
N TRP A 31 12.80 -6.06 17.40
CA TRP A 31 13.18 -5.76 18.78
C TRP A 31 13.23 -4.26 19.03
N SER A 32 13.89 -3.50 18.14
CA SER A 32 13.95 -2.04 18.23
C SER A 32 12.55 -1.41 18.18
N ALA A 33 11.70 -1.86 17.27
CA ALA A 33 10.32 -1.38 17.15
C ALA A 33 9.50 -1.62 18.41
N TYR A 34 9.60 -2.83 19.00
CA TYR A 34 8.93 -3.20 20.25
C TYR A 34 9.37 -2.28 21.42
N MET A 35 10.63 -1.87 21.43
CA MET A 35 11.19 -0.94 22.40
C MET A 35 10.88 0.54 22.09
N GLY A 36 10.07 0.85 21.08
CA GLY A 36 9.76 2.22 20.68
C GLY A 36 10.90 2.95 19.96
N LEU A 37 11.96 2.23 19.55
CA LEU A 37 13.09 2.78 18.82
C LEU A 37 12.80 2.88 17.31
N PRO A 38 13.58 3.66 16.55
CA PRO A 38 13.47 3.69 15.09
C PRO A 38 13.66 2.31 14.45
N LEU A 39 13.21 2.17 13.19
CA LEU A 39 13.31 0.88 12.46
C LEU A 39 14.63 0.70 11.72
N SER A 40 15.31 1.79 11.32
CA SER A 40 16.54 1.66 10.57
C SER A 40 17.74 1.42 11.47
N LEU A 41 18.65 0.55 11.05
CA LEU A 41 19.88 0.23 11.77
C LEU A 41 20.70 1.50 12.12
N GLU A 42 20.79 2.44 11.17
CA GLU A 42 21.47 3.73 11.32
C GLU A 42 20.82 4.57 12.43
N SER A 43 19.50 4.72 12.40
CA SER A 43 18.79 5.54 13.39
C SER A 43 18.80 4.92 14.78
N VAL A 44 18.69 3.59 14.88
CA VAL A 44 18.81 2.87 16.16
C VAL A 44 20.20 3.05 16.75
N GLY A 45 21.23 2.86 15.93
CA GLY A 45 22.62 3.06 16.35
C GLY A 45 22.88 4.48 16.87
N SER A 46 22.32 5.49 16.19
CA SER A 46 22.41 6.89 16.61
C SER A 46 21.70 7.14 17.95
N VAL A 47 20.47 6.64 18.13
CA VAL A 47 19.70 6.80 19.38
C VAL A 47 20.37 6.10 20.56
N LEU A 48 20.96 4.91 20.33
CA LEU A 48 21.66 4.14 21.37
C LEU A 48 23.10 4.62 21.62
N GLY A 49 23.58 5.62 20.90
CA GLY A 49 24.93 6.17 21.06
C GLY A 49 26.03 5.16 20.74
N LEU A 50 25.87 4.39 19.65
CA LEU A 50 26.88 3.41 19.24
C LEU A 50 28.09 4.09 18.63
N GLU A 51 29.30 3.64 18.99
CA GLU A 51 30.58 4.14 18.43
C GLU A 51 30.69 3.77 16.94
N LYS A 52 30.29 2.51 16.60
CA LYS A 52 30.30 2.00 15.23
C LYS A 52 28.95 2.21 14.57
N GLN A 53 28.85 3.29 13.79
CA GLN A 53 27.65 3.60 13.02
C GLN A 53 27.76 3.05 11.59
N LYS A 54 26.60 2.94 10.93
CA LYS A 54 26.49 2.50 9.54
C LYS A 54 27.27 3.41 8.59
N LEU A 55 27.97 2.81 7.61
CA LEU A 55 28.70 3.56 6.57
C LEU A 55 27.73 4.20 5.58
N LYS A 56 27.95 5.49 5.25
CA LYS A 56 27.06 6.28 4.36
C LYS A 56 27.09 5.81 2.91
N GLU A 57 28.22 5.29 2.45
CA GLU A 57 28.43 4.83 1.07
C GLU A 57 27.64 3.54 0.72
N GLY A 58 27.05 2.88 1.71
CA GLY A 58 26.36 1.61 1.53
C GLY A 58 25.21 1.64 0.52
N LYS A 59 24.47 2.75 0.42
CA LYS A 59 23.37 2.88 -0.54
C LYS A 59 23.84 2.82 -1.99
N ASP A 60 24.97 3.44 -2.31
CA ASP A 60 25.52 3.45 -3.66
C ASP A 60 26.15 2.10 -4.01
N LEU A 61 26.74 1.42 -3.04
CA LEU A 61 27.28 0.07 -3.21
C LEU A 61 26.16 -0.96 -3.44
N ILE A 62 25.06 -0.89 -2.67
CA ILE A 62 23.85 -1.70 -2.89
C ILE A 62 23.30 -1.42 -4.29
N ARG A 63 23.16 -0.16 -4.69
CA ARG A 63 22.67 0.20 -6.03
C ARG A 63 23.59 -0.36 -7.12
N TYR A 64 24.91 -0.31 -6.92
CA TYR A 64 25.87 -0.79 -7.90
C TYR A 64 25.81 -2.31 -8.09
N PHE A 65 25.81 -3.10 -7.01
CA PHE A 65 25.91 -4.57 -7.08
C PHE A 65 24.55 -5.28 -7.07
N CYS A 66 23.53 -4.71 -6.44
CA CYS A 66 22.26 -5.41 -6.20
C CYS A 66 21.12 -4.96 -7.13
N THR A 67 21.30 -3.84 -7.86
CA THR A 67 20.29 -3.35 -8.81
C THR A 67 20.72 -3.61 -10.24
N PRO A 68 19.82 -4.06 -11.15
CA PRO A 68 20.13 -4.17 -12.58
C PRO A 68 20.61 -2.84 -13.16
N CYS A 69 21.62 -2.86 -14.03
CA CYS A 69 22.10 -1.69 -14.73
C CYS A 69 21.65 -1.69 -16.19
N LYS A 70 21.49 -0.50 -16.77
CA LYS A 70 21.16 -0.37 -18.21
C LYS A 70 22.34 -0.85 -19.07
N PRO A 71 22.12 -1.69 -20.09
CA PRO A 71 23.16 -2.09 -21.00
C PRO A 71 23.60 -0.88 -21.87
N THR A 72 24.90 -0.57 -21.82
CA THR A 72 25.53 0.49 -22.61
C THR A 72 26.79 -0.04 -23.31
N LYS A 73 27.30 0.68 -24.32
CA LYS A 73 28.59 0.34 -24.92
C LYS A 73 29.74 0.39 -23.90
N ALA A 74 29.71 1.39 -23.01
CA ALA A 74 30.73 1.59 -21.99
C ALA A 74 30.80 0.49 -20.93
N ASN A 75 29.66 -0.16 -20.63
CA ASN A 75 29.63 -1.25 -19.66
C ASN A 75 29.66 -2.65 -20.31
N GLY A 76 29.97 -2.75 -21.59
CA GLY A 76 29.99 -4.03 -22.31
C GLY A 76 28.60 -4.66 -22.49
N LYS A 77 27.55 -3.84 -22.53
CA LYS A 77 26.12 -4.26 -22.64
C LYS A 77 25.64 -5.16 -21.49
N ARG A 78 26.33 -5.14 -20.34
CA ARG A 78 25.90 -5.90 -19.16
C ARG A 78 24.66 -5.29 -18.52
N THR A 79 23.84 -6.15 -17.94
CA THR A 79 22.64 -5.78 -17.18
C THR A 79 22.83 -5.86 -15.68
N ARG A 80 24.00 -6.33 -15.21
CA ARG A 80 24.36 -6.49 -13.81
C ARG A 80 25.85 -6.28 -13.56
N ASN A 81 26.21 -5.67 -12.45
CA ASN A 81 27.59 -5.59 -11.99
C ASN A 81 27.91 -6.78 -11.07
N PHE A 82 29.06 -7.40 -11.31
CA PHE A 82 29.63 -8.49 -10.51
C PHE A 82 30.88 -8.01 -9.78
N PRO A 83 31.35 -8.73 -8.75
CA PRO A 83 32.53 -8.34 -7.96
C PRO A 83 33.76 -7.98 -8.79
N TYR A 84 34.02 -8.73 -9.85
CA TYR A 84 35.20 -8.55 -10.73
C TYR A 84 35.11 -7.31 -11.64
N HIS A 85 33.98 -6.64 -11.73
CA HIS A 85 33.86 -5.41 -12.52
C HIS A 85 34.43 -4.18 -11.80
N ASP A 86 34.54 -4.24 -10.45
CA ASP A 86 35.09 -3.15 -9.62
C ASP A 86 35.51 -3.73 -8.27
N LEU A 87 36.77 -4.14 -8.17
CA LEU A 87 37.30 -4.82 -6.98
C LEU A 87 37.35 -3.90 -5.76
N ASP A 88 37.59 -2.61 -5.95
CA ASP A 88 37.67 -1.64 -4.86
C ASP A 88 36.26 -1.42 -4.25
N LYS A 89 35.25 -1.20 -5.09
CA LYS A 89 33.87 -1.13 -4.62
C LYS A 89 33.42 -2.44 -3.98
N TRP A 90 33.86 -3.59 -4.49
CA TRP A 90 33.53 -4.87 -3.89
C TRP A 90 34.17 -5.03 -2.51
N SER A 91 35.43 -4.60 -2.35
CA SER A 91 36.08 -4.58 -1.04
C SER A 91 35.33 -3.67 -0.06
N SER A 92 34.99 -2.46 -0.48
CA SER A 92 34.19 -1.52 0.32
C SER A 92 32.83 -2.09 0.67
N PHE A 93 32.19 -2.84 -0.24
CA PHE A 93 30.90 -3.48 0.00
C PHE A 93 30.98 -4.60 1.04
N LYS A 94 32.07 -5.35 1.07
CA LYS A 94 32.33 -6.35 2.13
C LYS A 94 32.51 -5.68 3.50
N GLU A 95 33.27 -4.59 3.58
CA GLU A 95 33.45 -3.83 4.82
C GLU A 95 32.13 -3.19 5.29
N TYR A 96 31.32 -2.70 4.34
CA TYR A 96 29.99 -2.21 4.64
C TYR A 96 29.11 -3.29 5.28
N ASN A 97 29.08 -4.50 4.69
CA ASN A 97 28.29 -5.62 5.23
C ASN A 97 28.79 -6.04 6.62
N LYS A 98 30.12 -6.12 6.81
CA LYS A 98 30.72 -6.42 8.11
C LYS A 98 30.34 -5.37 9.16
N ARG A 99 30.34 -4.10 8.80
CA ARG A 99 29.95 -3.01 9.68
C ARG A 99 28.46 -3.09 10.06
N ASP A 100 27.57 -3.42 9.13
CA ASP A 100 26.15 -3.62 9.41
C ASP A 100 25.95 -4.74 10.46
N VAL A 101 26.66 -5.86 10.33
CA VAL A 101 26.62 -6.98 11.31
C VAL A 101 27.17 -6.55 12.67
N GLU A 102 28.32 -5.85 12.72
CA GLU A 102 28.89 -5.35 13.98
C GLU A 102 27.92 -4.40 14.70
N THR A 103 27.29 -3.49 13.97
CA THR A 103 26.28 -2.56 14.50
C THR A 103 25.06 -3.32 15.04
N GLU A 104 24.59 -4.33 14.33
CA GLU A 104 23.48 -5.18 14.77
C GLU A 104 23.79 -5.93 16.06
N LEU A 105 25.00 -6.50 16.18
CA LEU A 105 25.45 -7.17 17.40
C LEU A 105 25.57 -6.22 18.59
N GLU A 106 26.00 -4.98 18.37
CA GLU A 106 26.04 -3.96 19.44
C GLU A 106 24.62 -3.56 19.89
N ILE A 107 23.68 -3.39 18.96
CA ILE A 107 22.27 -3.17 19.29
C ILE A 107 21.74 -4.33 20.14
N GLN A 108 21.98 -5.57 19.71
CA GLN A 108 21.58 -6.76 20.46
C GLN A 108 22.12 -6.75 21.90
N ARG A 109 23.41 -6.41 22.08
CA ARG A 109 24.02 -6.33 23.43
C ARG A 109 23.36 -5.24 24.29
N LYS A 110 23.08 -4.05 23.70
CA LYS A 110 22.42 -2.94 24.40
C LYS A 110 21.00 -3.29 24.83
N LEU A 111 20.27 -4.03 23.98
CA LEU A 111 18.88 -4.43 24.23
C LEU A 111 18.75 -5.73 25.05
N ALA A 112 19.84 -6.44 25.34
CA ALA A 112 19.80 -7.75 25.99
C ALA A 112 19.05 -7.76 27.33
N ASN A 113 19.09 -6.65 28.08
CA ASN A 113 18.37 -6.50 29.35
C ASN A 113 16.86 -6.19 29.18
N PHE A 114 16.40 -6.01 27.96
CA PHE A 114 15.02 -5.68 27.63
C PHE A 114 14.47 -6.71 26.63
N PRO A 115 14.21 -7.94 27.07
CA PRO A 115 13.80 -9.03 26.17
C PRO A 115 12.40 -8.77 25.61
N VAL A 116 12.21 -9.11 24.34
CA VAL A 116 10.88 -9.17 23.71
C VAL A 116 10.18 -10.43 24.18
N PRO A 117 8.91 -10.39 24.61
CA PRO A 117 8.14 -11.56 24.99
C PRO A 117 8.05 -12.62 23.88
N ASP A 118 8.03 -13.88 24.24
CA ASP A 118 7.94 -14.99 23.28
C ASP A 118 6.67 -14.94 22.43
N THR A 119 5.57 -14.42 22.97
CA THR A 119 4.32 -14.19 22.22
C THR A 119 4.52 -13.26 21.03
N VAL A 120 5.30 -12.20 21.17
CA VAL A 120 5.63 -11.27 20.08
C VAL A 120 6.51 -11.95 19.03
N TRP A 121 7.44 -12.82 19.46
CA TRP A 121 8.24 -13.60 18.51
C TRP A 121 7.39 -14.62 17.75
N GLN A 122 6.41 -15.26 18.39
CA GLN A 122 5.47 -16.15 17.73
C GLN A 122 4.66 -15.41 16.65
N GLU A 123 4.18 -14.21 16.94
CA GLU A 123 3.50 -13.37 15.94
C GLU A 123 4.43 -12.96 14.78
N TYR A 124 5.69 -12.62 15.08
CA TYR A 124 6.69 -12.35 14.04
C TYR A 124 6.95 -13.59 13.17
N HIS A 125 7.07 -14.78 13.76
CA HIS A 125 7.26 -16.01 12.99
C HIS A 125 6.05 -16.32 12.11
N LEU A 126 4.82 -16.09 12.61
CA LEU A 126 3.60 -16.20 11.82
C LEU A 126 3.58 -15.22 10.64
N ASP A 127 4.01 -13.96 10.85
CA ASP A 127 4.19 -12.99 9.75
C ASP A 127 5.13 -13.53 8.68
N GLN A 128 6.25 -14.13 9.09
CA GLN A 128 7.21 -14.72 8.15
C GLN A 128 6.59 -15.89 7.37
N GLU A 129 5.83 -16.78 8.02
CA GLU A 129 5.12 -17.87 7.36
C GLU A 129 4.07 -17.35 6.36
N ILE A 130 3.32 -16.32 6.72
CA ILE A 130 2.33 -15.68 5.83
C ILE A 130 3.02 -15.11 4.60
N ASN A 131 4.14 -14.39 4.79
CA ASN A 131 4.93 -13.82 3.70
C ASN A 131 5.58 -14.89 2.81
N ASP A 132 6.06 -15.99 3.39
CA ASP A 132 6.64 -17.11 2.66
C ASP A 132 5.61 -17.86 1.81
N ARG A 133 4.42 -18.08 2.37
CA ARG A 133 3.29 -18.69 1.65
C ARG A 133 2.85 -17.81 0.50
N GLY A 134 2.79 -16.51 0.73
CA GLY A 134 2.28 -15.52 -0.21
C GLY A 134 0.79 -15.73 -0.54
N VAL A 135 0.23 -14.83 -1.33
CA VAL A 135 -1.16 -14.86 -1.78
C VAL A 135 -1.21 -15.16 -3.27
N LEU A 136 -2.09 -16.05 -3.66
CA LEU A 136 -2.29 -16.42 -5.07
C LEU A 136 -2.99 -15.28 -5.80
N LEU A 137 -2.49 -14.94 -6.97
CA LEU A 137 -3.03 -13.92 -7.86
C LEU A 137 -3.47 -14.55 -9.18
N ASP A 138 -4.54 -14.01 -9.74
CA ASP A 138 -5.04 -14.37 -11.06
C ASP A 138 -4.22 -13.66 -12.14
N LEU A 139 -3.17 -14.32 -12.63
CA LEU A 139 -2.24 -13.74 -13.60
C LEU A 139 -2.90 -13.44 -14.94
N GLU A 140 -3.85 -14.27 -15.39
CA GLU A 140 -4.58 -14.05 -16.63
C GLU A 140 -5.44 -12.79 -16.54
N PHE A 141 -6.23 -12.69 -15.49
CA PHE A 141 -7.02 -11.50 -15.19
C PHE A 141 -6.15 -10.23 -15.12
N ILE A 142 -5.02 -10.29 -14.43
CA ILE A 142 -4.10 -9.14 -14.28
C ILE A 142 -3.57 -8.69 -15.64
N LYS A 143 -3.13 -9.60 -16.49
CA LYS A 143 -2.64 -9.28 -17.85
C LYS A 143 -3.72 -8.64 -18.70
N ASN A 144 -4.91 -9.23 -18.70
CA ASN A 144 -6.04 -8.68 -19.44
C ASN A 144 -6.41 -7.29 -18.96
N ALA A 145 -6.41 -7.06 -17.63
CA ALA A 145 -6.67 -5.74 -17.06
C ALA A 145 -5.62 -4.69 -17.48
N ILE A 146 -4.35 -5.07 -17.56
CA ILE A 146 -3.28 -4.20 -18.07
C ILE A 146 -3.51 -3.86 -19.54
N ASP A 147 -3.76 -4.86 -20.37
CA ASP A 147 -3.98 -4.65 -21.80
C ASP A 147 -5.22 -3.78 -22.09
N ILE A 148 -6.29 -3.97 -21.31
CA ILE A 148 -7.52 -3.17 -21.42
C ILE A 148 -7.21 -1.72 -20.98
N ASP A 149 -6.50 -1.50 -19.86
CA ASP A 149 -6.11 -0.15 -19.42
C ASP A 149 -5.26 0.56 -20.47
N ASP A 150 -4.28 -0.12 -21.04
CA ASP A 150 -3.41 0.45 -22.07
C ASP A 150 -4.21 0.88 -23.32
N HIS A 151 -5.22 0.08 -23.72
CA HIS A 151 -6.10 0.42 -24.83
C HIS A 151 -6.91 1.69 -24.54
N PHE A 152 -7.64 1.73 -23.42
CA PHE A 152 -8.47 2.88 -23.07
C PHE A 152 -7.65 4.13 -22.75
N ARG A 153 -6.53 3.98 -22.07
CA ARG A 153 -5.62 5.08 -21.80
C ARG A 153 -5.04 5.68 -23.08
N GLY A 154 -4.75 4.84 -24.08
CA GLY A 154 -4.34 5.29 -25.41
C GLY A 154 -5.40 6.16 -26.08
N ASN A 155 -6.67 5.74 -26.04
CA ASN A 155 -7.81 6.48 -26.60
C ASN A 155 -8.03 7.81 -25.86
N LEU A 156 -8.09 7.79 -24.52
CA LEU A 156 -8.24 8.98 -23.68
C LEU A 156 -7.10 9.99 -23.92
N MET A 157 -5.86 9.52 -24.08
CA MET A 157 -4.72 10.37 -24.35
C MET A 157 -4.78 10.99 -25.75
N SER A 158 -5.26 10.24 -26.74
CA SER A 158 -5.45 10.72 -28.11
C SER A 158 -6.52 11.79 -28.17
N GLU A 159 -7.63 11.57 -27.46
CA GLU A 159 -8.71 12.56 -27.35
C GLU A 159 -8.26 13.82 -26.62
N LEU A 160 -7.55 13.68 -25.50
CA LEU A 160 -6.99 14.80 -24.76
C LEU A 160 -6.01 15.63 -25.60
N LYS A 161 -5.19 14.97 -26.44
CA LYS A 161 -4.30 15.63 -27.40
C LYS A 161 -5.08 16.40 -28.48
N SER A 162 -6.16 15.81 -29.01
CA SER A 162 -6.95 16.46 -30.06
C SER A 162 -7.66 17.72 -29.58
N ILE A 163 -8.07 17.79 -28.31
CA ILE A 163 -8.72 18.95 -27.73
C ILE A 163 -7.71 20.04 -27.36
N THR A 164 -6.58 19.62 -26.75
CA THR A 164 -5.62 20.58 -26.17
C THR A 164 -4.50 20.98 -27.13
N GLU A 165 -4.27 20.21 -28.19
CA GLU A 165 -3.15 20.34 -29.13
C GLU A 165 -1.75 20.30 -28.45
N LEU A 166 -1.68 19.87 -27.18
CA LEU A 166 -0.44 19.82 -26.42
C LEU A 166 0.42 18.61 -26.85
N GLU A 167 1.74 18.79 -26.85
CA GLU A 167 2.69 17.71 -27.09
C GLU A 167 2.55 16.62 -26.02
N ASN A 168 2.48 17.03 -24.76
CA ASN A 168 2.28 16.12 -23.61
C ASN A 168 1.18 16.64 -22.68
N PRO A 169 -0.10 16.35 -22.95
CA PRO A 169 -1.21 16.80 -22.11
C PRO A 169 -1.25 16.14 -20.73
N ASN A 170 -0.42 15.12 -20.48
CA ASN A 170 -0.25 14.55 -19.14
C ASN A 170 0.71 15.38 -18.25
N SER A 171 1.45 16.31 -18.84
CA SER A 171 2.28 17.26 -18.09
C SER A 171 1.38 18.28 -17.36
N VAL A 172 1.47 18.29 -16.03
CA VAL A 172 0.73 19.24 -15.18
C VAL A 172 1.04 20.69 -15.60
N HIS A 173 2.29 20.97 -15.96
CA HIS A 173 2.70 22.31 -16.39
C HIS A 173 2.04 22.73 -17.70
N GLN A 174 2.08 21.88 -18.74
CA GLN A 174 1.48 22.20 -20.05
C GLN A 174 -0.04 22.31 -19.94
N LEU A 175 -0.68 21.40 -19.20
CA LEU A 175 -2.13 21.41 -19.04
C LEU A 175 -2.63 22.62 -18.24
N ARG A 176 -1.89 23.07 -17.22
CA ARG A 176 -2.23 24.31 -16.50
C ARG A 176 -2.08 25.56 -17.38
N ALA A 177 -1.05 25.61 -18.22
CA ALA A 177 -0.90 26.70 -19.17
C ALA A 177 -2.10 26.76 -20.15
N TRP A 178 -2.48 25.63 -20.71
CA TRP A 178 -3.65 25.50 -21.56
C TRP A 178 -4.94 25.96 -20.87
N LEU A 179 -5.19 25.51 -19.64
CA LEU A 179 -6.35 25.92 -18.84
C LEU A 179 -6.37 27.42 -18.58
N LEU A 180 -5.22 28.02 -18.32
CA LEU A 180 -5.08 29.47 -18.13
C LEU A 180 -5.42 30.22 -19.42
N ASP A 181 -4.97 29.73 -20.59
CA ASP A 181 -5.30 30.28 -21.90
C ASP A 181 -6.80 30.20 -22.23
N GLN A 182 -7.49 29.19 -21.67
CA GLN A 182 -8.95 29.03 -21.73
C GLN A 182 -9.69 29.85 -20.66
N GLY A 183 -8.99 30.65 -19.85
CA GLY A 183 -9.58 31.51 -18.82
C GLY A 183 -9.74 30.84 -17.43
N LEU A 184 -9.23 29.64 -17.23
CA LEU A 184 -9.30 28.93 -15.96
C LEU A 184 -7.93 28.90 -15.27
N ASP A 185 -7.71 29.77 -14.27
CA ASP A 185 -6.50 29.74 -13.45
C ASP A 185 -6.62 28.71 -12.29
N THR A 186 -5.63 27.87 -12.14
CA THR A 186 -5.55 26.89 -11.04
C THR A 186 -4.12 26.65 -10.59
N ALA A 187 -3.92 26.58 -9.27
CA ALA A 187 -2.61 26.29 -8.68
C ALA A 187 -2.27 24.79 -8.73
N SER A 188 -3.26 23.91 -8.85
CA SER A 188 -3.09 22.45 -8.75
C SER A 188 -4.11 21.72 -9.63
N LEU A 189 -3.73 20.50 -10.08
CA LEU A 189 -4.63 19.54 -10.72
C LEU A 189 -4.80 18.27 -9.85
N GLY A 190 -4.75 18.44 -8.53
CA GLY A 190 -5.06 17.39 -7.58
C GLY A 190 -6.53 16.97 -7.61
N LYS A 191 -6.85 15.75 -7.16
CA LYS A 191 -8.20 15.19 -7.27
C LYS A 191 -9.31 16.11 -6.74
N ASN A 192 -9.13 16.69 -5.54
CA ASN A 192 -10.14 17.54 -4.92
C ASN A 192 -10.33 18.85 -5.71
N VAL A 193 -9.21 19.47 -6.14
CA VAL A 193 -9.27 20.71 -6.95
C VAL A 193 -9.96 20.47 -8.29
N VAL A 194 -9.64 19.35 -8.96
CA VAL A 194 -10.32 19.00 -10.23
C VAL A 194 -11.81 18.76 -10.00
N SER A 195 -12.22 18.15 -8.90
CA SER A 195 -13.64 17.96 -8.57
C SER A 195 -14.36 19.30 -8.33
N GLU A 196 -13.73 20.26 -7.64
CA GLU A 196 -14.26 21.61 -7.42
C GLU A 196 -14.35 22.39 -8.74
N LEU A 197 -13.34 22.28 -9.59
CA LEU A 197 -13.34 22.95 -10.91
C LEU A 197 -14.45 22.42 -11.83
N LEU A 198 -14.76 21.12 -11.76
CA LEU A 198 -15.82 20.49 -12.54
C LEU A 198 -17.23 20.96 -12.15
N GLU A 199 -17.44 21.53 -10.95
CA GLU A 199 -18.73 22.11 -10.56
C GLU A 199 -19.11 23.34 -11.38
N THR A 200 -18.13 24.04 -11.95
CA THR A 200 -18.32 25.30 -12.69
C THR A 200 -17.80 25.27 -14.13
N ALA A 201 -16.99 24.26 -14.47
CA ALA A 201 -16.43 24.13 -15.81
C ALA A 201 -17.48 23.57 -16.80
N ASP A 202 -17.43 24.05 -18.03
CA ASP A 202 -18.25 23.55 -19.14
C ASP A 202 -17.40 23.32 -20.41
N GLY A 203 -18.04 22.85 -21.46
CA GLY A 203 -17.42 22.64 -22.77
C GLY A 203 -16.14 21.83 -22.76
N ASP A 204 -15.13 22.28 -23.48
CA ASP A 204 -13.84 21.61 -23.62
C ASP A 204 -13.05 21.57 -22.32
N ILE A 205 -13.20 22.58 -21.46
CA ILE A 205 -12.53 22.60 -20.14
C ILE A 205 -13.03 21.46 -19.28
N ALA A 206 -14.35 21.28 -19.16
CA ALA A 206 -14.93 20.18 -18.39
C ALA A 206 -14.49 18.83 -18.95
N LYS A 207 -14.52 18.67 -20.28
CA LYS A 207 -14.11 17.45 -20.96
C LYS A 207 -12.64 17.12 -20.70
N VAL A 208 -11.74 18.09 -20.81
CA VAL A 208 -10.31 17.93 -20.53
C VAL A 208 -10.06 17.56 -19.06
N LEU A 209 -10.77 18.16 -18.11
CA LEU A 209 -10.64 17.82 -16.69
C LEU A 209 -11.13 16.38 -16.39
N ILE A 210 -12.23 15.92 -17.01
CA ILE A 210 -12.73 14.55 -16.90
C ILE A 210 -11.73 13.56 -17.47
N LEU A 211 -11.24 13.77 -18.69
CA LEU A 211 -10.24 12.92 -19.33
C LEU A 211 -8.96 12.84 -18.49
N ARG A 212 -8.52 13.99 -17.97
CA ARG A 212 -7.35 14.04 -17.07
C ARG A 212 -7.57 13.25 -15.78
N GLN A 213 -8.75 13.31 -15.19
CA GLN A 213 -9.09 12.56 -13.98
C GLN A 213 -9.08 11.05 -14.24
N GLN A 214 -9.61 10.59 -15.37
CA GLN A 214 -9.59 9.20 -15.78
C GLN A 214 -8.16 8.67 -16.02
N ILE A 215 -7.35 9.43 -16.78
CA ILE A 215 -5.94 9.08 -17.04
C ILE A 215 -5.10 9.06 -15.74
N ALA A 216 -5.40 9.95 -14.80
CA ALA A 216 -4.65 10.07 -13.54
C ALA A 216 -4.93 8.95 -12.53
N LYS A 217 -5.86 8.03 -12.80
CA LYS A 217 -6.16 6.91 -11.90
C LYS A 217 -4.92 6.04 -11.65
N SER A 218 -4.29 6.28 -10.52
CA SER A 218 -3.05 5.58 -10.12
C SER A 218 -3.30 4.17 -9.59
N SER A 219 -4.53 3.87 -9.17
CA SER A 219 -4.90 2.55 -8.63
C SER A 219 -4.64 1.42 -9.62
N ILE A 220 -4.83 1.67 -10.92
CA ILE A 220 -4.62 0.69 -11.99
C ILE A 220 -3.14 0.25 -12.11
N ARG A 221 -2.19 1.12 -11.76
CA ARG A 221 -0.76 0.73 -11.68
C ARG A 221 -0.50 -0.42 -10.72
N LYS A 222 -1.47 -0.76 -9.87
CA LYS A 222 -1.39 -1.93 -8.99
C LYS A 222 -1.34 -3.24 -9.76
N TYR A 223 -2.01 -3.34 -10.92
CA TYR A 223 -1.92 -4.53 -11.78
C TYR A 223 -0.49 -4.77 -12.26
N GLN A 224 0.20 -3.73 -12.74
CA GLN A 224 1.62 -3.83 -13.12
C GLN A 224 2.51 -4.20 -11.94
N THR A 225 2.21 -3.64 -10.76
CA THR A 225 2.93 -4.00 -9.53
C THR A 225 2.67 -5.47 -9.15
N MET A 226 1.43 -5.96 -9.31
CA MET A 226 1.07 -7.36 -9.09
C MET A 226 1.83 -8.28 -10.06
N GLU A 227 1.82 -7.98 -11.36
CA GLU A 227 2.54 -8.74 -12.36
C GLU A 227 4.04 -8.84 -12.06
N ASN A 228 4.65 -7.73 -11.64
CA ASN A 228 6.07 -7.70 -11.25
C ASN A 228 6.37 -8.42 -9.92
N ALA A 229 5.38 -8.57 -9.04
CA ALA A 229 5.53 -9.20 -7.73
C ALA A 229 5.23 -10.70 -7.73
N ILE A 230 4.63 -11.22 -8.79
CA ILE A 230 4.25 -12.64 -8.92
C ILE A 230 5.50 -13.51 -9.10
N GLY A 231 5.61 -14.55 -8.27
CA GLY A 231 6.57 -15.63 -8.46
C GLY A 231 6.12 -16.65 -9.53
N SER A 232 6.97 -17.61 -9.83
CA SER A 232 6.69 -18.68 -10.83
C SER A 232 5.48 -19.56 -10.49
N ASP A 233 4.98 -19.48 -9.26
CA ASP A 233 3.80 -20.19 -8.77
C ASP A 233 2.56 -19.28 -8.64
N ASN A 234 2.54 -18.15 -9.31
CA ASN A 234 1.50 -17.13 -9.30
C ASN A 234 1.21 -16.55 -7.91
N ARG A 235 2.17 -16.59 -6.98
CA ARG A 235 2.01 -16.00 -5.65
C ARG A 235 2.84 -14.74 -5.47
N ALA A 236 2.22 -13.71 -4.93
CA ALA A 236 2.92 -12.53 -4.42
C ALA A 236 3.35 -12.76 -2.96
N ARG A 237 4.61 -12.48 -2.66
CA ARG A 237 5.25 -12.69 -1.35
C ARG A 237 5.80 -11.40 -0.78
N GLY A 238 6.04 -11.38 0.54
CA GLY A 238 6.64 -10.22 1.19
C GLY A 238 5.72 -8.99 1.23
N MET A 239 4.41 -9.20 1.26
CA MET A 239 3.42 -8.12 1.21
C MET A 239 3.16 -7.46 2.57
N PHE A 240 3.63 -8.04 3.66
CA PHE A 240 3.40 -7.58 5.02
C PHE A 240 4.72 -7.37 5.76
N GLN A 241 4.71 -6.43 6.68
CA GLN A 241 5.81 -6.21 7.62
C GLN A 241 5.24 -6.13 9.03
N PHE A 242 5.63 -7.08 9.87
CA PHE A 242 5.34 -7.07 11.30
C PHE A 242 5.95 -5.82 11.95
N TYR A 243 5.21 -5.16 12.83
CA TYR A 243 5.61 -3.89 13.46
C TYR A 243 6.01 -2.78 12.47
N GLY A 244 5.51 -2.82 11.24
CA GLY A 244 5.89 -1.88 10.18
C GLY A 244 5.43 -0.44 10.42
N ALA A 245 4.40 -0.24 11.24
CA ALA A 245 3.97 1.06 11.75
C ALA A 245 4.48 1.22 13.19
N ASN A 246 5.71 1.69 13.35
CA ASN A 246 6.46 1.67 14.61
C ASN A 246 5.77 2.42 15.78
N ARG A 247 4.95 3.45 15.52
CA ARG A 247 4.23 4.18 16.58
C ARG A 247 3.09 3.38 17.22
N THR A 248 2.51 2.44 16.49
CA THR A 248 1.30 1.71 16.90
C THR A 248 1.50 0.20 16.95
N GLY A 249 2.63 -0.32 16.51
CA GLY A 249 2.90 -1.74 16.40
C GLY A 249 2.08 -2.48 15.33
N ARG A 250 1.30 -1.76 14.50
CA ARG A 250 0.48 -2.37 13.45
C ARG A 250 1.34 -2.94 12.33
N PHE A 251 0.80 -3.94 11.63
CA PHE A 251 1.35 -4.39 10.36
C PHE A 251 1.36 -3.25 9.34
N ALA A 252 2.44 -3.14 8.57
CA ALA A 252 2.47 -2.29 7.40
C ALA A 252 2.41 -3.14 6.13
N GLY A 253 1.68 -2.66 5.12
CA GLY A 253 1.70 -3.26 3.80
C GLY A 253 2.97 -2.92 3.06
N ARG A 254 3.47 -3.87 2.29
CA ARG A 254 4.61 -3.73 1.39
C ARG A 254 4.18 -4.08 -0.03
N ILE A 255 4.93 -3.65 -1.02
CA ILE A 255 4.71 -3.95 -2.45
C ILE A 255 3.30 -3.56 -2.90
N LEU A 256 2.32 -4.45 -2.74
CA LEU A 256 0.93 -4.25 -3.17
C LEU A 256 0.12 -3.42 -2.17
N GLN A 257 0.49 -3.44 -0.90
CA GLN A 257 -0.25 -2.82 0.21
C GLN A 257 -1.75 -3.18 0.19
N PRO A 258 -2.12 -4.45 0.44
CA PRO A 258 -3.49 -4.93 0.27
C PRO A 258 -4.54 -4.14 1.05
N GLN A 259 -4.19 -3.59 2.22
CA GLN A 259 -5.06 -2.78 3.06
C GLN A 259 -5.44 -1.43 2.42
N ASN A 260 -4.63 -0.93 1.47
CA ASN A 260 -4.84 0.36 0.79
C ASN A 260 -5.47 0.22 -0.60
N LEU A 261 -5.92 -0.98 -0.98
CA LEU A 261 -6.62 -1.19 -2.24
C LEU A 261 -8.03 -0.58 -2.17
N PRO A 262 -8.57 -0.07 -3.31
CA PRO A 262 -9.92 0.46 -3.38
C PRO A 262 -10.96 -0.55 -2.87
N ARG A 263 -12.05 -0.05 -2.32
CA ARG A 263 -13.22 -0.89 -1.98
C ARG A 263 -14.03 -1.14 -3.24
N ASN A 264 -14.69 -2.29 -3.27
CA ASN A 264 -15.60 -2.64 -4.34
C ASN A 264 -16.99 -2.11 -3.98
N ASN A 265 -17.54 -1.24 -4.81
CA ASN A 265 -18.90 -0.67 -4.65
C ASN A 265 -19.82 -1.04 -5.82
N MET A 266 -19.29 -1.67 -6.87
CA MET A 266 -20.05 -2.10 -8.03
C MET A 266 -21.06 -3.20 -7.67
N PRO A 267 -22.33 -3.08 -8.07
CA PRO A 267 -23.33 -4.12 -7.84
C PRO A 267 -23.13 -5.36 -8.73
N ASP A 268 -22.57 -5.17 -9.93
CA ASP A 268 -22.30 -6.15 -10.97
C ASP A 268 -20.82 -6.55 -11.09
N LEU A 269 -20.15 -6.62 -9.94
CA LEU A 269 -18.69 -6.88 -9.85
C LEU A 269 -18.27 -8.19 -10.54
N SER A 270 -19.11 -9.22 -10.48
CA SER A 270 -18.84 -10.54 -11.07
C SER A 270 -18.85 -10.46 -12.58
N GLU A 271 -19.88 -9.85 -13.14
CA GLU A 271 -20.09 -9.65 -14.56
C GLU A 271 -18.96 -8.79 -15.17
N ALA A 272 -18.61 -7.70 -14.52
CA ALA A 272 -17.48 -6.86 -14.93
C ALA A 272 -16.16 -7.64 -14.93
N ARG A 273 -15.95 -8.49 -13.92
CA ARG A 273 -14.76 -9.36 -13.85
C ARG A 273 -14.72 -10.35 -15.01
N ASP A 274 -15.85 -10.96 -15.34
CA ASP A 274 -15.94 -11.94 -16.43
C ASP A 274 -15.65 -11.29 -17.80
N LEU A 275 -16.13 -10.06 -18.02
CA LEU A 275 -15.79 -9.30 -19.23
C LEU A 275 -14.29 -9.00 -19.34
N VAL A 276 -13.61 -8.69 -18.24
CA VAL A 276 -12.15 -8.52 -18.22
C VAL A 276 -11.44 -9.84 -18.49
N LEU A 277 -11.91 -10.96 -17.94
CA LEU A 277 -11.33 -12.29 -18.18
C LEU A 277 -11.40 -12.71 -19.64
N VAL A 278 -12.53 -12.45 -20.31
CA VAL A 278 -12.68 -12.75 -21.75
C VAL A 278 -12.14 -11.61 -22.64
N LYS A 279 -11.68 -10.52 -22.04
CA LYS A 279 -11.14 -9.33 -22.70
C LYS A 279 -12.13 -8.72 -23.72
N ASP A 280 -13.41 -8.66 -23.35
CA ASP A 280 -14.44 -8.04 -24.18
C ASP A 280 -14.43 -6.50 -24.01
N ILE A 281 -13.53 -5.85 -24.76
CA ILE A 281 -13.35 -4.40 -24.75
C ILE A 281 -14.61 -3.67 -25.19
N ARG A 282 -15.37 -4.24 -26.15
CA ARG A 282 -16.59 -3.60 -26.67
C ARG A 282 -17.71 -3.60 -25.64
N ALA A 283 -17.93 -4.73 -24.98
CA ALA A 283 -18.93 -4.81 -23.92
C ALA A 283 -18.58 -3.89 -22.75
N LEU A 284 -17.31 -3.82 -22.35
CA LEU A 284 -16.85 -2.88 -21.32
C LEU A 284 -17.14 -1.42 -21.69
N ASP A 285 -16.83 -1.02 -22.92
CA ASP A 285 -17.07 0.35 -23.41
C ASP A 285 -18.56 0.70 -23.51
N MET A 286 -19.39 -0.28 -23.87
CA MET A 286 -20.85 -0.07 -24.00
C MET A 286 -21.60 -0.05 -22.67
N LEU A 287 -21.13 -0.79 -21.68
CA LEU A 287 -21.84 -0.99 -20.41
C LEU A 287 -21.39 -0.04 -19.29
N TYR A 288 -20.19 0.55 -19.40
CA TYR A 288 -19.60 1.36 -18.34
C TYR A 288 -19.12 2.72 -18.85
N ASP A 289 -19.50 3.79 -18.17
CA ASP A 289 -19.09 5.16 -18.50
C ASP A 289 -17.57 5.39 -18.36
N SER A 290 -16.89 4.57 -17.52
CA SER A 290 -15.45 4.67 -17.28
C SER A 290 -14.83 3.31 -17.01
N VAL A 291 -14.23 2.71 -18.03
CA VAL A 291 -13.50 1.44 -17.88
C VAL A 291 -12.34 1.53 -16.88
N PRO A 292 -11.56 2.63 -16.80
CA PRO A 292 -10.58 2.79 -15.72
C PRO A 292 -11.18 2.75 -14.31
N GLU A 293 -12.44 3.17 -14.12
CA GLU A 293 -13.12 3.00 -12.82
C GLU A 293 -13.46 1.55 -12.53
N VAL A 294 -14.01 0.85 -13.50
CA VAL A 294 -14.30 -0.58 -13.42
C VAL A 294 -13.03 -1.35 -13.04
N LEU A 295 -11.94 -1.13 -13.76
CA LEU A 295 -10.65 -1.78 -13.45
C LEU A 295 -10.16 -1.45 -12.03
N SER A 296 -10.36 -0.22 -11.55
CA SER A 296 -10.02 0.17 -10.18
C SER A 296 -10.86 -0.58 -9.13
N GLU A 297 -12.15 -0.75 -9.35
CA GLU A 297 -13.05 -1.52 -8.48
C GLU A 297 -12.68 -3.01 -8.46
N LEU A 298 -12.22 -3.56 -9.58
CA LEU A 298 -11.89 -4.97 -9.75
C LEU A 298 -10.53 -5.39 -9.15
N ILE A 299 -9.66 -4.46 -8.69
CA ILE A 299 -8.29 -4.78 -8.22
C ILE A 299 -8.29 -5.88 -7.15
N ARG A 300 -9.22 -5.84 -6.19
CA ARG A 300 -9.29 -6.85 -5.12
C ARG A 300 -9.64 -8.24 -5.63
N THR A 301 -10.34 -8.34 -6.74
CA THR A 301 -10.71 -9.63 -7.34
C THR A 301 -9.54 -10.37 -7.98
N SER A 302 -8.38 -9.71 -8.12
CA SER A 302 -7.13 -10.35 -8.53
C SER A 302 -6.59 -11.34 -7.49
N PHE A 303 -6.99 -11.21 -6.21
CA PHE A 303 -6.63 -12.15 -5.15
C PHE A 303 -7.60 -13.32 -5.18
N ILE A 304 -7.09 -14.50 -5.48
CA ILE A 304 -7.91 -15.71 -5.61
C ILE A 304 -7.49 -16.78 -4.60
N PRO A 305 -8.43 -17.62 -4.16
CA PRO A 305 -8.07 -18.77 -3.34
C PRO A 305 -7.38 -19.86 -4.17
N LYS A 306 -6.62 -20.73 -3.53
CA LYS A 306 -6.16 -21.98 -4.14
C LYS A 306 -7.37 -22.84 -4.55
N ALA A 307 -7.22 -23.68 -5.57
CA ALA A 307 -8.24 -24.64 -5.98
C ALA A 307 -8.80 -25.43 -4.77
N ASN A 308 -10.11 -25.55 -4.71
CA ASN A 308 -10.87 -26.19 -3.62
C ASN A 308 -10.73 -25.52 -2.24
N HIS A 309 -10.35 -24.23 -2.22
CA HIS A 309 -10.26 -23.41 -1.02
C HIS A 309 -11.11 -22.15 -1.19
N LYS A 310 -11.38 -21.45 -0.09
CA LYS A 310 -12.01 -20.14 -0.08
C LYS A 310 -11.22 -19.16 0.78
N LEU A 311 -11.31 -17.88 0.47
CA LEU A 311 -10.83 -16.82 1.35
C LEU A 311 -11.90 -16.56 2.41
N ILE A 312 -11.47 -16.59 3.67
CA ILE A 312 -12.32 -16.20 4.81
C ILE A 312 -11.83 -14.83 5.25
N VAL A 313 -12.73 -13.84 5.17
CA VAL A 313 -12.42 -12.46 5.57
C VAL A 313 -13.20 -12.15 6.83
N ALA A 314 -12.49 -11.76 7.89
CA ALA A 314 -13.07 -11.37 9.17
C ALA A 314 -12.35 -10.12 9.69
N ASP A 315 -13.11 -9.22 10.29
CA ASP A 315 -12.61 -8.00 10.91
C ASP A 315 -13.30 -7.77 12.25
N PHE A 316 -12.58 -7.21 13.21
CA PHE A 316 -13.15 -6.83 14.50
C PHE A 316 -13.96 -5.53 14.33
N SER A 317 -15.26 -5.61 14.58
CA SER A 317 -16.12 -4.43 14.48
C SER A 317 -15.76 -3.41 15.55
N SER A 318 -15.41 -2.20 15.11
CA SER A 318 -15.17 -1.03 15.98
C SER A 318 -14.16 -1.27 17.12
N ILE A 319 -13.16 -2.15 16.93
CA ILE A 319 -12.26 -2.62 17.99
C ILE A 319 -11.57 -1.48 18.74
N GLU A 320 -11.10 -0.45 18.05
CA GLU A 320 -10.40 0.68 18.68
C GLU A 320 -11.30 1.43 19.63
N ARG A 321 -12.54 1.68 19.24
CA ARG A 321 -13.54 2.37 20.06
C ARG A 321 -13.93 1.54 21.27
N VAL A 322 -14.16 0.25 21.08
CA VAL A 322 -14.54 -0.65 22.18
C VAL A 322 -13.44 -0.76 23.20
N VAL A 323 -12.17 -0.89 22.77
CA VAL A 323 -11.01 -0.93 23.66
C VAL A 323 -10.85 0.42 24.39
N LEU A 324 -11.01 1.54 23.68
CA LEU A 324 -10.95 2.87 24.30
C LEU A 324 -12.02 3.04 25.36
N ALA A 325 -13.28 2.68 25.06
CA ALA A 325 -14.38 2.72 26.02
C ALA A 325 -14.14 1.82 27.23
N TRP A 326 -13.58 0.63 27.00
CA TRP A 326 -13.21 -0.28 28.09
C TRP A 326 -12.14 0.33 28.99
N LEU A 327 -11.08 0.90 28.42
CA LEU A 327 -10.01 1.57 29.17
C LEU A 327 -10.53 2.81 29.95
N ALA A 328 -11.44 3.56 29.35
CA ALA A 328 -12.05 4.75 29.97
C ALA A 328 -13.17 4.42 30.97
N GLY A 329 -13.64 3.18 31.06
CA GLY A 329 -14.78 2.77 31.87
C GLY A 329 -16.13 3.28 31.33
N GLU A 330 -16.23 3.57 30.04
CA GLU A 330 -17.42 4.16 29.39
C GLU A 330 -18.47 3.09 29.08
N LYS A 331 -19.36 2.86 30.04
CA LYS A 331 -20.31 1.74 30.03
C LYS A 331 -21.31 1.78 28.88
N TRP A 332 -21.84 2.94 28.52
CA TRP A 332 -22.88 3.03 27.49
C TRP A 332 -22.41 2.52 26.10
N VAL A 333 -21.14 2.76 25.77
CA VAL A 333 -20.54 2.25 24.50
C VAL A 333 -20.44 0.72 24.54
N LEU A 334 -19.99 0.17 25.68
CA LEU A 334 -19.88 -1.27 25.86
C LEU A 334 -21.25 -1.95 25.82
N ASP A 335 -22.26 -1.34 26.44
CA ASP A 335 -23.62 -1.81 26.44
C ASP A 335 -24.23 -1.77 25.03
N ALA A 336 -24.04 -0.69 24.28
CA ALA A 336 -24.47 -0.58 22.90
C ALA A 336 -23.79 -1.63 21.99
N TYR A 337 -22.48 -1.86 22.19
CA TYR A 337 -21.76 -2.92 21.48
C TYR A 337 -22.31 -4.32 21.78
N ASN A 338 -22.57 -4.62 23.05
CA ASN A 338 -23.14 -5.92 23.47
C ASN A 338 -24.54 -6.14 22.90
N ARG A 339 -25.35 -5.07 22.76
CA ARG A 339 -26.65 -5.12 22.08
C ARG A 339 -26.53 -5.18 20.56
N LYS A 340 -25.31 -5.22 19.99
CA LYS A 340 -25.04 -5.21 18.54
C LYS A 340 -25.60 -3.99 17.80
N GLU A 341 -25.68 -2.86 18.48
CA GLU A 341 -26.06 -1.58 17.89
C GLU A 341 -24.92 -1.03 17.01
N ASP A 342 -25.29 -0.26 15.98
CA ASP A 342 -24.30 0.49 15.21
C ASP A 342 -23.78 1.65 16.06
N LEU A 343 -22.54 1.56 16.51
CA LEU A 343 -21.95 2.54 17.43
C LEU A 343 -21.92 3.96 16.87
N TYR A 344 -21.77 4.14 15.57
CA TYR A 344 -21.80 5.47 14.95
C TYR A 344 -23.20 6.08 14.99
N THR A 345 -24.23 5.24 14.81
CA THR A 345 -25.63 5.65 14.98
C THR A 345 -25.92 5.98 16.44
N ALA A 346 -25.43 5.18 17.38
CA ALA A 346 -25.58 5.44 18.81
C ALA A 346 -24.91 6.78 19.21
N THR A 347 -23.70 7.05 18.72
CA THR A 347 -23.03 8.35 18.94
C THR A 347 -23.83 9.52 18.37
N ALA A 348 -24.33 9.38 17.14
CA ALA A 348 -25.17 10.42 16.53
C ALA A 348 -26.45 10.66 17.35
N SER A 349 -27.07 9.60 17.87
CA SER A 349 -28.22 9.68 18.76
C SER A 349 -27.93 10.52 20.01
N HIS A 350 -26.82 10.24 20.68
CA HIS A 350 -26.37 11.01 21.86
C HIS A 350 -25.98 12.46 21.53
N MET A 351 -25.33 12.69 20.38
CA MET A 351 -24.86 14.03 20.00
C MET A 351 -25.98 14.98 19.60
N PHE A 352 -27.03 14.45 18.94
CA PHE A 352 -28.08 15.26 18.32
C PHE A 352 -29.43 15.10 19.02
N ASP A 353 -29.50 14.33 20.09
CA ASP A 353 -30.75 14.01 20.83
C ASP A 353 -31.86 13.46 19.91
N VAL A 354 -31.46 12.59 18.95
CA VAL A 354 -32.38 11.94 18.00
C VAL A 354 -32.47 10.46 18.36
N PRO A 355 -33.69 9.89 18.51
CA PRO A 355 -33.82 8.46 18.76
C PRO A 355 -33.11 7.61 17.73
N ILE A 356 -32.41 6.55 18.16
CA ILE A 356 -31.54 5.72 17.32
C ILE A 356 -32.29 5.11 16.12
N GLU A 357 -33.56 4.79 16.31
CA GLU A 357 -34.45 4.20 15.29
C GLU A 357 -34.81 5.18 14.16
N LYS A 358 -34.67 6.50 14.42
CA LYS A 358 -34.93 7.56 13.43
C LYS A 358 -33.69 7.95 12.65
N ILE A 359 -32.51 7.42 12.97
CA ILE A 359 -31.27 7.73 12.28
C ILE A 359 -31.07 6.69 11.16
N ASP A 360 -31.09 7.18 9.92
CA ASP A 360 -30.75 6.34 8.77
C ASP A 360 -29.30 5.86 8.84
N LYS A 361 -29.11 4.53 8.72
CA LYS A 361 -27.79 3.87 8.76
C LYS A 361 -26.88 4.28 7.60
N ARG A 362 -27.40 4.90 6.55
CA ARG A 362 -26.64 5.47 5.42
C ARG A 362 -26.70 7.00 5.38
N GLY A 363 -27.41 7.60 6.31
CA GLY A 363 -27.70 9.03 6.34
C GLY A 363 -26.59 9.91 6.92
N PRO A 364 -26.72 11.23 6.74
CA PRO A 364 -25.72 12.21 7.15
C PRO A 364 -25.51 12.27 8.68
N LEU A 365 -26.52 12.01 9.51
CA LEU A 365 -26.37 12.01 10.95
C LEU A 365 -25.41 10.90 11.41
N ARG A 366 -25.59 9.69 10.89
CA ARG A 366 -24.65 8.59 11.17
C ARG A 366 -23.22 8.93 10.74
N GLN A 367 -23.06 9.59 9.58
CA GLN A 367 -21.75 10.01 9.13
C GLN A 367 -21.11 11.04 10.07
N LYS A 368 -21.89 11.98 10.60
CA LYS A 368 -21.42 12.92 11.63
C LYS A 368 -21.01 12.19 12.92
N GLY A 369 -21.80 11.22 13.36
CA GLY A 369 -21.42 10.38 14.51
C GLY A 369 -20.11 9.63 14.29
N LYS A 370 -19.91 9.09 13.07
CA LYS A 370 -18.66 8.42 12.68
C LYS A 370 -17.46 9.39 12.72
N VAL A 371 -17.62 10.61 12.20
CA VAL A 371 -16.54 11.62 12.21
C VAL A 371 -16.19 12.00 13.63
N ALA A 372 -17.19 12.24 14.48
CA ALA A 372 -16.98 12.59 15.89
C ALA A 372 -16.24 11.48 16.65
N ASP A 373 -16.67 10.24 16.50
CA ASP A 373 -16.01 9.09 17.12
C ASP A 373 -14.54 8.98 16.74
N LEU A 374 -14.25 9.01 15.44
CA LEU A 374 -12.89 8.86 14.94
C LEU A 374 -12.03 10.07 15.33
N ALA A 375 -12.57 11.29 15.19
CA ALA A 375 -11.86 12.51 15.55
C ALA A 375 -11.50 12.54 17.04
N CYS A 376 -12.46 12.33 17.91
CA CYS A 376 -12.24 12.36 19.36
C CYS A 376 -11.40 11.17 19.84
N GLY A 377 -11.63 9.98 19.29
CA GLY A 377 -10.88 8.75 19.61
C GLY A 377 -9.38 8.87 19.33
N TYR A 378 -9.00 9.66 18.34
CA TYR A 378 -7.59 9.95 18.02
C TYR A 378 -7.07 11.26 18.61
N GLY A 379 -7.76 11.84 19.58
CA GLY A 379 -7.36 13.10 20.21
C GLY A 379 -7.55 14.32 19.34
N GLY A 380 -8.41 14.23 18.34
CA GLY A 380 -8.79 15.36 17.48
C GLY A 380 -9.56 16.43 18.26
N SER A 381 -9.44 17.68 17.82
CA SER A 381 -10.14 18.83 18.40
C SER A 381 -11.06 19.48 17.36
N VAL A 382 -11.47 20.73 17.60
CA VAL A 382 -12.38 21.51 16.76
C VAL A 382 -12.06 21.46 15.26
N GLY A 383 -10.77 21.46 14.89
CA GLY A 383 -10.36 21.34 13.49
C GLY A 383 -10.76 20.03 12.81
N ALA A 384 -10.67 18.91 13.54
CA ALA A 384 -11.06 17.59 13.05
C ALA A 384 -12.58 17.40 12.91
N LEU A 385 -13.37 18.19 13.67
CA LEU A 385 -14.83 18.19 13.58
C LEU A 385 -15.36 19.13 12.50
N LYS A 386 -14.55 20.10 12.04
CA LYS A 386 -14.92 21.02 10.97
C LYS A 386 -14.62 20.46 9.55
N ALA A 387 -13.69 19.51 9.46
CA ALA A 387 -13.32 18.84 8.21
C ALA A 387 -14.31 17.72 7.86
#